data_23d05dcfb2dcc9b87a6b8ac886f87c99
#
_entry.id   23d05dcfb2dcc9b87a6b8ac886f87c99
#
_cell.length_a   1.000
_cell.length_b   1.000
_cell.length_c   1.000
_cell.angle_alpha   90.00
_cell.angle_beta   90.00
_cell.angle_gamma   90.00
#
_symmetry.space_group_name_H-M   'P 1'
#
loop_
_entity.id
_entity.type
_entity.pdbx_description
1 polymer ?
#
loop_
_entity_poly.entity_id
_entity_poly.type
_entity_poly.pdbx_seq_one_letter_code
_entity_poly.pdbx_strand_id
1 'polypeptide(L)'
;MQIQTKKFAGLTGNQLKLLALLAMTCDHVGLQLLPRFIILRIIGRLAAPLFAYMIAEGCRYTHDRGRYLGRLLGMAALCQIAYFAAMRSLYQCIFVTFSLSVCLIYALDNAVRRRTPVSVLSAAAAVAAVVFVTEGLPRILIHTDFDVDYGLWGVMLPVLVY
;
A
#
# COMPACT_ATOMS: atom_id res chain seq x y z
N MET A 1 19.36 -5.29 -23.43
CA MET A 1 17.94 -5.28 -23.81
C MET A 1 17.30 -4.07 -23.10
N GLN A 2 17.17 -2.95 -23.82
CA GLN A 2 16.58 -1.73 -23.27
C GLN A 2 15.07 -1.97 -23.13
N ILE A 3 14.58 -2.07 -21.89
CA ILE A 3 13.15 -2.16 -21.60
C ILE A 3 12.59 -0.76 -21.77
N GLN A 4 11.92 -0.53 -22.88
CA GLN A 4 11.12 0.69 -23.06
C GLN A 4 10.02 0.71 -22.00
N THR A 5 10.15 1.61 -21.04
CA THR A 5 9.04 1.97 -20.16
C THR A 5 7.89 2.47 -21.02
N LYS A 6 6.78 1.73 -21.11
CA LYS A 6 5.56 2.19 -21.75
C LYS A 6 5.16 3.53 -21.12
N LYS A 7 5.26 4.59 -21.91
CA LYS A 7 4.80 5.93 -21.53
C LYS A 7 3.30 5.87 -21.33
N PHE A 8 2.85 5.91 -20.11
CA PHE A 8 1.43 6.13 -19.80
C PHE A 8 1.12 7.60 -20.15
N ALA A 9 0.38 7.81 -21.23
CA ALA A 9 -0.13 9.13 -21.68
C ALA A 9 0.86 10.31 -21.57
N GLY A 10 2.15 10.09 -21.78
CA GLY A 10 3.16 11.14 -21.76
C GLY A 10 3.72 11.52 -20.38
N LEU A 11 3.21 10.97 -19.29
CA LEU A 11 3.71 11.25 -17.94
C LEU A 11 4.92 10.36 -17.59
N THR A 12 5.96 10.97 -17.04
CA THR A 12 7.10 10.24 -16.48
C THR A 12 6.75 9.69 -15.10
N GLY A 13 7.46 8.62 -14.66
CA GLY A 13 7.25 8.06 -13.32
C GLY A 13 7.42 9.08 -12.19
N ASN A 14 8.30 10.08 -12.37
CA ASN A 14 8.47 11.15 -11.38
C ASN A 14 7.30 12.14 -11.36
N GLN A 15 6.72 12.46 -12.51
CA GLN A 15 5.51 13.28 -12.59
C GLN A 15 4.32 12.57 -11.95
N LEU A 16 4.20 11.25 -12.14
CA LEU A 16 3.16 10.46 -11.50
C LEU A 16 3.28 10.46 -9.97
N LYS A 17 4.51 10.35 -9.44
CA LYS A 17 4.78 10.45 -8.00
C LYS A 17 4.40 11.82 -7.44
N LEU A 18 4.75 12.89 -8.16
CA LEU A 18 4.39 14.25 -7.75
C LEU A 18 2.88 14.46 -7.75
N LEU A 19 2.19 13.97 -8.77
CA LEU A 19 0.73 14.03 -8.85
C LEU A 19 0.06 13.29 -7.70
N ALA A 20 0.53 12.07 -7.40
CA ALA A 20 0.03 11.28 -6.28
C ALA A 20 0.29 11.96 -4.93
N LEU A 21 1.46 12.59 -4.74
CA LEU A 21 1.79 13.34 -3.54
C LEU A 21 0.89 14.57 -3.37
N LEU A 22 0.65 15.32 -4.45
CA LEU A 22 -0.27 16.46 -4.43
C LEU A 22 -1.70 16.05 -4.10
N ALA A 23 -2.19 14.97 -4.72
CA ALA A 23 -3.51 14.41 -4.41
C ALA A 23 -3.61 13.99 -2.94
N MET A 24 -2.60 13.30 -2.39
CA MET A 24 -2.55 12.92 -0.98
C MET A 24 -2.54 14.15 -0.06
N THR A 25 -1.79 15.19 -0.42
CA THR A 25 -1.77 16.44 0.35
C THR A 25 -3.16 17.09 0.35
N CYS A 26 -3.86 17.10 -0.79
CA CYS A 26 -5.24 17.62 -0.87
C CYS A 26 -6.19 16.82 0.05
N ASP A 27 -6.05 15.48 0.12
CA ASP A 27 -6.86 14.66 1.04
C ASP A 27 -6.65 15.05 2.49
N HIS A 28 -5.38 15.16 2.93
CA HIS A 28 -5.06 15.49 4.31
C HIS A 28 -5.49 16.92 4.69
N VAL A 29 -5.28 17.90 3.79
CA VAL A 29 -5.76 19.27 3.99
C VAL A 29 -7.30 19.30 4.07
N GLY A 30 -7.97 18.58 3.17
CA GLY A 30 -9.43 18.46 3.18
C GLY A 30 -9.97 17.79 4.42
N LEU A 31 -9.24 16.79 4.96
CA LEU A 31 -9.66 16.06 6.15
C LEU A 31 -9.46 16.87 7.44
N GLN A 32 -8.30 17.51 7.60
CA GLN A 32 -7.86 18.09 8.87
C GLN A 32 -8.11 19.60 8.97
N LEU A 33 -7.93 20.33 7.87
CA LEU A 33 -8.00 21.80 7.88
C LEU A 33 -9.29 22.33 7.28
N LEU A 34 -9.81 21.69 6.24
CA LEU A 34 -10.94 22.20 5.47
C LEU A 34 -12.04 21.14 5.26
N PRO A 35 -12.65 20.60 6.33
CA PRO A 35 -13.61 19.48 6.22
C PRO A 35 -14.88 19.84 5.43
N ARG A 36 -15.18 21.13 5.25
CA ARG A 36 -16.31 21.61 4.42
C ARG A 36 -16.06 21.49 2.91
N PHE A 37 -14.81 21.38 2.47
CA PHE A 37 -14.45 21.32 1.04
C PHE A 37 -14.32 19.88 0.56
N ILE A 38 -15.45 19.22 0.30
CA ILE A 38 -15.53 17.84 -0.19
C ILE A 38 -14.70 17.59 -1.45
N ILE A 39 -14.54 18.63 -2.31
CA ILE A 39 -13.76 18.54 -3.55
C ILE A 39 -12.30 18.13 -3.27
N LEU A 40 -11.68 18.63 -2.21
CA LEU A 40 -10.31 18.25 -1.83
C LEU A 40 -10.21 16.76 -1.50
N ARG A 41 -11.24 16.21 -0.86
CA ARG A 41 -11.31 14.78 -0.56
C ARG A 41 -11.55 13.93 -1.80
N ILE A 42 -12.36 14.39 -2.74
CA ILE A 42 -12.59 13.69 -4.01
C ILE A 42 -11.28 13.62 -4.80
N ILE A 43 -10.56 14.73 -4.93
CA ILE A 43 -9.25 14.78 -5.58
C ILE A 43 -8.25 13.90 -4.83
N GLY A 44 -8.27 13.96 -3.50
CA GLY A 44 -7.39 13.18 -2.63
C GLY A 44 -7.53 11.67 -2.80
N ARG A 45 -8.75 11.18 -3.08
CA ARG A 45 -9.02 9.75 -3.33
C ARG A 45 -8.28 9.19 -4.54
N LEU A 46 -7.85 10.03 -5.49
CA LEU A 46 -7.03 9.61 -6.62
C LEU A 46 -5.60 9.21 -6.20
N ALA A 47 -5.14 9.62 -5.03
CA ALA A 47 -3.81 9.26 -4.53
C ALA A 47 -3.65 7.75 -4.36
N ALA A 48 -4.64 7.08 -3.78
CA ALA A 48 -4.57 5.64 -3.48
C ALA A 48 -4.35 4.76 -4.73
N PRO A 49 -5.14 4.87 -5.82
CA PRO A 49 -4.90 4.09 -7.04
C PRO A 49 -3.59 4.46 -7.74
N LEU A 50 -3.15 5.72 -7.68
CA LEU A 50 -1.87 6.14 -8.25
C LEU A 50 -0.70 5.49 -7.49
N PHE A 51 -0.72 5.51 -6.16
CA PHE A 51 0.29 4.84 -5.34
C PHE A 51 0.23 3.32 -5.53
N ALA A 52 -0.95 2.72 -5.57
CA ALA A 52 -1.11 1.28 -5.82
C ALA A 52 -0.47 0.85 -7.13
N TYR A 53 -0.69 1.61 -8.21
CA TYR A 53 -0.02 1.39 -9.49
C TYR A 53 1.50 1.49 -9.37
N MET A 54 2.02 2.52 -8.71
CA MET A 54 3.47 2.69 -8.53
C MET A 54 4.10 1.58 -7.67
N ILE A 55 3.38 1.08 -6.67
CA ILE A 55 3.80 -0.08 -5.86
C ILE A 55 3.89 -1.33 -6.72
N ALA A 56 2.87 -1.60 -7.55
CA ALA A 56 2.88 -2.73 -8.48
C ALA A 56 4.05 -2.63 -9.48
N GLU A 57 4.26 -1.47 -10.08
CA GLU A 57 5.44 -1.23 -10.94
C GLU A 57 6.75 -1.41 -10.17
N GLY A 58 6.84 -0.87 -8.96
CA GLY A 58 8.00 -1.05 -8.09
C GLY A 58 8.30 -2.53 -7.84
N CYS A 59 7.30 -3.36 -7.57
CA CYS A 59 7.46 -4.81 -7.43
C CYS A 59 7.94 -5.49 -8.71
N ARG A 60 7.45 -5.04 -9.87
CA ARG A 60 7.79 -5.61 -11.18
C ARG A 60 9.23 -5.31 -11.61
N TYR A 61 9.69 -4.08 -11.38
CA TYR A 61 10.97 -3.60 -11.90
C TYR A 61 12.10 -3.56 -10.88
N THR A 62 11.82 -3.82 -9.59
CA THR A 62 12.89 -3.82 -8.59
C THR A 62 13.84 -5.01 -8.78
N HIS A 63 15.14 -4.71 -8.75
CA HIS A 63 16.17 -5.74 -8.78
C HIS A 63 16.31 -6.45 -7.42
N ASP A 64 16.18 -5.70 -6.34
CA ASP A 64 16.33 -6.20 -4.97
C ASP A 64 15.00 -6.09 -4.21
N ARG A 65 14.27 -7.22 -4.16
CA ARG A 65 12.96 -7.33 -3.51
C ARG A 65 13.02 -7.06 -2.00
N GLY A 66 14.10 -7.51 -1.36
CA GLY A 66 14.27 -7.34 0.08
C GLY A 66 14.47 -5.88 0.46
N ARG A 67 15.33 -5.16 -0.28
CA ARG A 67 15.54 -3.72 -0.06
C ARG A 67 14.30 -2.90 -0.35
N TYR A 68 13.52 -3.29 -1.36
CA TYR A 68 12.28 -2.59 -1.69
C TYR A 68 11.28 -2.70 -0.55
N LEU A 69 11.02 -3.91 -0.08
CA LEU A 69 10.14 -4.17 1.07
C LEU A 69 10.68 -3.50 2.34
N GLY A 70 11.99 -3.58 2.59
CA GLY A 70 12.64 -2.96 3.75
C GLY A 70 12.47 -1.44 3.79
N ARG A 71 12.52 -0.76 2.64
CA ARG A 71 12.24 0.70 2.56
C ARG A 71 10.79 1.01 2.88
N LEU A 72 9.83 0.22 2.38
CA LEU A 72 8.41 0.41 2.69
C LEU A 72 8.12 0.18 4.17
N LEU A 73 8.66 -0.89 4.76
CA LEU A 73 8.52 -1.18 6.18
C LEU A 73 9.18 -0.10 7.06
N GLY A 74 10.35 0.41 6.65
CA GLY A 74 11.00 1.51 7.33
C GLY A 74 10.16 2.79 7.34
N MET A 75 9.55 3.13 6.19
CA MET A 75 8.60 4.26 6.11
C MET A 75 7.33 4.00 6.92
N ALA A 76 6.80 2.78 6.87
CA ALA A 76 5.64 2.39 7.68
C ALA A 76 5.92 2.57 9.18
N ALA A 77 7.07 2.07 9.66
CA ALA A 77 7.48 2.22 11.05
C ALA A 77 7.66 3.69 11.47
N LEU A 78 8.34 4.48 10.62
CA LEU A 78 8.54 5.91 10.88
C LEU A 78 7.21 6.66 10.98
N CYS A 79 6.30 6.45 10.03
CA CYS A 79 4.99 7.07 10.03
C CYS A 79 4.15 6.61 11.22
N GLN A 80 4.21 5.32 11.60
CA GLN A 80 3.47 4.78 12.72
C GLN A 80 3.95 5.35 14.06
N ILE A 81 5.28 5.48 14.24
CA ILE A 81 5.85 6.11 15.43
C ILE A 81 5.41 7.58 15.52
N ALA A 82 5.50 8.33 14.43
CA ALA A 82 5.09 9.73 14.39
C ALA A 82 3.59 9.88 14.68
N TYR A 83 2.75 9.03 14.08
CA TYR A 83 1.30 9.05 14.28
C TYR A 83 0.91 8.69 15.72
N PHE A 84 1.54 7.65 16.27
CA PHE A 84 1.31 7.26 17.67
C PHE A 84 1.78 8.34 18.65
N ALA A 85 2.93 8.99 18.39
CA ALA A 85 3.42 10.08 19.24
C ALA A 85 2.50 11.30 19.22
N ALA A 86 1.93 11.65 18.05
CA ALA A 86 1.06 12.81 17.88
C ALA A 86 -0.37 12.57 18.33
N MET A 87 -0.96 11.41 17.99
CA MET A 87 -2.40 11.15 18.16
C MET A 87 -2.72 10.05 19.18
N ARG A 88 -1.72 9.31 19.66
CA ARG A 88 -1.91 8.11 20.52
C ARG A 88 -2.83 7.05 19.91
N SER A 89 -2.89 7.01 18.57
CA SER A 89 -3.73 6.13 17.79
C SER A 89 -2.95 4.93 17.29
N LEU A 90 -3.60 3.77 17.24
CA LEU A 90 -3.07 2.53 16.67
C LEU A 90 -3.51 2.32 15.22
N TYR A 91 -4.16 3.32 14.62
CA TYR A 91 -4.54 3.27 13.20
C TYR A 91 -3.31 3.11 12.31
N GLN A 92 -3.34 2.11 11.43
CA GLN A 92 -2.21 1.77 10.59
C GLN A 92 -2.19 2.59 9.30
N CYS A 93 -1.05 3.25 9.04
CA CYS A 93 -0.90 4.10 7.87
C CYS A 93 -0.86 3.31 6.56
N ILE A 94 -1.10 3.99 5.44
CA ILE A 94 -1.11 3.41 4.08
C ILE A 94 0.18 2.66 3.70
N PHE A 95 1.32 2.98 4.30
CA PHE A 95 2.57 2.25 4.05
C PHE A 95 2.54 0.83 4.62
N VAL A 96 1.78 0.59 5.70
CA VAL A 96 1.53 -0.78 6.21
C VAL A 96 0.70 -1.55 5.19
N THR A 97 -0.38 -0.95 4.67
CA THR A 97 -1.22 -1.52 3.62
C THR A 97 -0.40 -1.93 2.39
N PHE A 98 0.46 -1.04 1.91
CA PHE A 98 1.33 -1.32 0.76
C PHE A 98 2.42 -2.34 1.06
N SER A 99 2.94 -2.40 2.28
CA SER A 99 3.88 -3.44 2.68
C SER A 99 3.24 -4.82 2.67
N LEU A 100 2.00 -4.94 3.14
CA LEU A 100 1.19 -6.16 3.05
C LEU A 100 0.94 -6.56 1.59
N SER A 101 0.62 -5.58 0.72
CA SER A 101 0.46 -5.81 -0.72
C SER A 101 1.73 -6.38 -1.35
N VAL A 102 2.89 -5.80 -1.05
CA VAL A 102 4.19 -6.25 -1.59
C VAL A 102 4.52 -7.67 -1.10
N CYS A 103 4.30 -7.97 0.18
CA CYS A 103 4.46 -9.33 0.72
C CYS A 103 3.58 -10.33 -0.03
N LEU A 104 2.31 -9.96 -0.25
CA LEU A 104 1.35 -10.81 -0.95
C LEU A 104 1.74 -11.01 -2.42
N ILE A 105 2.13 -9.95 -3.14
CA ILE A 105 2.64 -10.03 -4.51
C ILE A 105 3.83 -10.98 -4.61
N TYR A 106 4.80 -10.86 -3.70
CA TYR A 106 6.00 -11.71 -3.73
C TYR A 106 5.69 -13.17 -3.41
N ALA A 107 4.75 -13.43 -2.48
CA ALA A 107 4.31 -14.79 -2.16
C ALA A 107 3.59 -15.45 -3.34
N LEU A 108 2.67 -14.72 -3.98
CA LEU A 108 1.93 -15.19 -5.16
C LEU A 108 2.86 -15.41 -6.36
N ASP A 109 3.76 -14.46 -6.66
CA ASP A 109 4.74 -14.60 -7.74
C ASP A 109 5.65 -15.82 -7.53
N ASN A 110 6.09 -16.05 -6.29
CA ASN A 110 6.88 -17.25 -5.94
C ASN A 110 6.09 -18.55 -6.13
N ALA A 111 4.80 -18.56 -5.76
CA ALA A 111 3.94 -19.72 -5.95
C ALA A 111 3.72 -20.05 -7.43
N VAL A 112 3.47 -19.03 -8.25
CA VAL A 112 3.29 -19.18 -9.71
C VAL A 112 4.57 -19.64 -10.40
N ARG A 113 5.74 -19.13 -9.99
CA ARG A 113 7.05 -19.49 -10.59
C ARG A 113 7.53 -20.87 -10.18
N ARG A 114 7.47 -21.22 -8.90
CA ARG A 114 8.05 -22.47 -8.39
C ARG A 114 7.08 -23.64 -8.48
N ARG A 115 5.78 -23.41 -8.37
CA ARG A 115 4.71 -24.42 -8.40
C ARG A 115 4.93 -25.62 -7.48
N THR A 116 5.68 -25.42 -6.38
CA THR A 116 5.88 -26.44 -5.36
C THR A 116 4.77 -26.38 -4.32
N PRO A 117 4.41 -27.51 -3.67
CA PRO A 117 3.41 -27.49 -2.59
C PRO A 117 3.74 -26.46 -1.49
N VAL A 118 5.02 -26.34 -1.14
CA VAL A 118 5.50 -25.39 -0.14
C VAL A 118 5.25 -23.93 -0.58
N SER A 119 5.50 -23.59 -1.85
CA SER A 119 5.29 -22.23 -2.34
C SER A 119 3.80 -21.86 -2.44
N VAL A 120 2.95 -22.84 -2.78
CA VAL A 120 1.50 -22.65 -2.77
C VAL A 120 0.98 -22.48 -1.35
N LEU A 121 1.45 -23.30 -0.41
CA LEU A 121 1.07 -23.18 1.00
C LEU A 121 1.53 -21.85 1.61
N SER A 122 2.74 -21.39 1.26
CA SER A 122 3.23 -20.05 1.71
C SER A 122 2.40 -18.90 1.17
N ALA A 123 1.92 -18.99 -0.08
CA ALA A 123 1.01 -17.99 -0.65
C ALA A 123 -0.36 -18.02 0.02
N ALA A 124 -0.91 -19.22 0.28
CA ALA A 124 -2.17 -19.36 1.01
C ALA A 124 -2.06 -18.80 2.44
N ALA A 125 -0.95 -19.07 3.13
CA ALA A 125 -0.67 -18.51 4.44
C ALA A 125 -0.54 -16.97 4.41
N ALA A 126 0.09 -16.41 3.37
CA ALA A 126 0.18 -14.96 3.18
C ALA A 126 -1.20 -14.32 2.97
N VAL A 127 -2.06 -14.94 2.15
CA VAL A 127 -3.45 -14.47 1.97
C VAL A 127 -4.21 -14.51 3.30
N ALA A 128 -4.13 -15.64 4.01
CA ALA A 128 -4.80 -15.79 5.31
C ALA A 128 -4.30 -14.77 6.34
N ALA A 129 -2.99 -14.50 6.39
CA ALA A 129 -2.39 -13.50 7.25
C ALA A 129 -2.88 -12.09 6.91
N VAL A 130 -2.95 -11.72 5.63
CA VAL A 130 -3.48 -10.43 5.19
C VAL A 130 -4.93 -10.27 5.61
N VAL A 131 -5.79 -11.25 5.34
CA VAL A 131 -7.20 -11.22 5.75
C VAL A 131 -7.34 -11.12 7.27
N PHE A 132 -6.52 -11.87 8.01
CA PHE A 132 -6.53 -11.81 9.47
C PHE A 132 -6.12 -10.42 9.99
N VAL A 133 -5.09 -9.80 9.42
CA VAL A 133 -4.61 -8.48 9.83
C VAL A 133 -5.62 -7.37 9.47
N THR A 134 -6.25 -7.45 8.31
CA THR A 134 -7.14 -6.38 7.83
C THR A 134 -8.58 -6.52 8.33
N GLU A 135 -9.04 -7.74 8.59
CA GLU A 135 -10.45 -7.99 8.98
C GLU A 135 -10.57 -8.61 10.38
N GLY A 136 -9.61 -9.47 10.75
CA GLY A 136 -9.66 -10.20 12.03
C GLY A 136 -9.19 -9.35 13.19
N LEU A 137 -8.04 -8.70 13.09
CA LEU A 137 -7.48 -7.88 14.17
C LEU A 137 -8.39 -6.71 14.58
N PRO A 138 -9.00 -5.93 13.66
CA PRO A 138 -9.91 -4.86 14.06
C PRO A 138 -11.13 -5.38 14.85
N ARG A 139 -11.61 -6.58 14.52
CA ARG A 139 -12.72 -7.23 15.25
C ARG A 139 -12.34 -7.76 16.63
N ILE A 140 -11.08 -8.16 16.80
CA ILE A 140 -10.57 -8.63 18.10
C ILE A 140 -10.23 -7.44 18.99
N LEU A 141 -9.65 -6.38 18.41
CA LEU A 141 -9.20 -5.18 19.08
C LEU A 141 -10.29 -4.09 19.15
N ILE A 142 -11.55 -4.50 19.35
CA ILE A 142 -12.74 -3.62 19.38
C ILE A 142 -12.58 -2.40 20.34
N HIS A 143 -11.80 -2.54 21.41
CA HIS A 143 -11.56 -1.48 22.37
C HIS A 143 -10.45 -0.51 21.98
N THR A 144 -9.85 -0.70 20.82
CA THR A 144 -8.80 0.17 20.28
C THR A 144 -9.25 0.75 18.95
N ASP A 145 -8.54 1.77 18.47
CA ASP A 145 -8.75 2.37 17.17
C ASP A 145 -7.86 1.68 16.10
N PHE A 146 -7.47 0.42 16.34
CA PHE A 146 -6.68 -0.34 15.38
C PHE A 146 -7.50 -0.64 14.13
N ASP A 147 -7.06 -0.10 13.01
CA ASP A 147 -7.58 -0.42 11.69
C ASP A 147 -6.46 -0.22 10.64
N VAL A 148 -6.58 -0.86 9.50
CA VAL A 148 -5.62 -0.75 8.40
C VAL A 148 -6.21 0.17 7.34
N ASP A 149 -5.44 1.19 6.95
CA ASP A 149 -5.89 2.17 5.97
C ASP A 149 -6.31 1.50 4.65
N TYR A 150 -7.52 1.80 4.20
CA TYR A 150 -8.23 1.14 3.09
C TYR A 150 -8.52 -0.36 3.27
N GLY A 151 -8.19 -0.98 4.42
CA GLY A 151 -8.50 -2.37 4.72
C GLY A 151 -8.01 -3.38 3.66
N LEU A 152 -8.75 -4.46 3.51
CA LEU A 152 -8.44 -5.51 2.53
C LEU A 152 -8.40 -4.99 1.08
N TRP A 153 -9.27 -4.07 0.71
CA TRP A 153 -9.32 -3.51 -0.65
C TRP A 153 -8.06 -2.72 -0.99
N GLY A 154 -7.50 -1.98 -0.01
CA GLY A 154 -6.25 -1.27 -0.18
C GLY A 154 -5.07 -2.20 -0.43
N VAL A 155 -5.03 -3.36 0.25
CA VAL A 155 -4.01 -4.39 0.02
C VAL A 155 -4.18 -5.06 -1.34
N MET A 156 -5.41 -5.35 -1.75
CA MET A 156 -5.69 -6.04 -3.01
C MET A 156 -5.47 -5.18 -4.24
N LEU A 157 -5.61 -3.87 -4.14
CA LEU A 157 -5.50 -2.98 -5.29
C LEU A 157 -4.13 -3.05 -6.01
N PRO A 158 -2.96 -2.98 -5.33
CA PRO A 158 -1.67 -3.21 -5.99
C PRO A 158 -1.51 -4.63 -6.54
N VAL A 159 -2.10 -5.63 -5.89
CA VAL A 159 -2.04 -7.03 -6.33
C VAL A 159 -2.78 -7.23 -7.64
N LEU A 160 -3.95 -6.59 -7.80
CA LEU A 160 -4.76 -6.67 -9.02
C LEU A 160 -4.12 -5.94 -10.21
N VAL A 161 -3.33 -4.91 -9.92
CA VAL A 161 -2.64 -4.12 -10.95
C VAL A 161 -1.30 -4.76 -11.36
N TYR A 162 -0.68 -5.57 -10.47
CA TYR A 162 0.58 -6.28 -10.74
C TYR A 162 0.44 -7.40 -11.77
#